data_31cf1bf7c03cb3962b9d55650d413b05
#
_entry.id   31cf1bf7c03cb3962b9d55650d413b05
#
_cell.length_a   1.000
_cell.length_b   1.000
_cell.length_c   1.000
_cell.angle_alpha   90.00
_cell.angle_beta   90.00
_cell.angle_gamma   90.00
#
_symmetry.space_group_name_H-M   'P 1'
#
loop_
_entity.id
_entity.type
_entity.pdbx_description
1 polymer ?
#
loop_
_entity_poly.entity_id
_entity_poly.type
_entity_poly.pdbx_seq_one_letter_code
_entity_poly.pdbx_strand_id
1 'polypeptide(L)'
;MSPQSSTPLQHILIIEDEAAIADTLVYALETDGFRVSWMRLGQDGLGLLATDAPKVDLVVLDVGLPDINGFELCKQIRLKSNVPVLFLTARRDEIDRIVGLEIGGDDYVTKPFSPREICARVRAILKRVQPPASVLDNSEVGPAPASTFDLNEERARIRFHGQTLVLTRYEYLILSHLLKNPERVFTRSQLMDQVWNEPEASFERAVDTHVKSLRAKLRDIDAASNPIVTHRGLGYSLSLNGQPE
;
A
#
# COMPACT_ATOMS: atom_id res chain seq x y z
N MET A 1 -12.81 -38.63 -3.16
CA MET A 1 -13.20 -37.28 -2.69
C MET A 1 -11.93 -36.55 -2.30
N SER A 2 -11.43 -35.71 -3.20
CA SER A 2 -10.24 -34.92 -2.93
C SER A 2 -10.62 -33.74 -2.00
N PRO A 3 -9.82 -33.40 -0.99
CA PRO A 3 -10.10 -32.23 -0.17
C PRO A 3 -9.92 -30.99 -1.02
N GLN A 4 -10.99 -30.22 -1.18
CA GLN A 4 -10.92 -28.89 -1.74
C GLN A 4 -10.06 -28.05 -0.78
N SER A 5 -8.86 -27.66 -1.19
CA SER A 5 -8.03 -26.69 -0.49
C SER A 5 -8.74 -25.34 -0.52
N SER A 6 -9.51 -25.07 0.54
CA SER A 6 -10.08 -23.74 0.74
C SER A 6 -8.94 -22.75 0.97
N THR A 7 -8.72 -21.88 0.01
CA THR A 7 -7.83 -20.72 0.20
C THR A 7 -8.31 -19.98 1.46
N PRO A 8 -7.43 -19.68 2.42
CA PRO A 8 -7.85 -18.97 3.61
C PRO A 8 -8.46 -17.62 3.23
N LEU A 9 -9.60 -17.27 3.84
CA LEU A 9 -10.26 -15.99 3.61
C LEU A 9 -9.33 -14.85 4.03
N GLN A 10 -9.24 -13.83 3.18
CA GLN A 10 -8.51 -12.60 3.50
C GLN A 10 -9.14 -11.91 4.70
N HIS A 11 -8.29 -11.43 5.61
CA HIS A 11 -8.71 -10.87 6.90
C HIS A 11 -8.62 -9.34 6.89
N ILE A 12 -9.78 -8.70 7.09
CA ILE A 12 -9.91 -7.25 7.18
C ILE A 12 -10.08 -6.85 8.64
N LEU A 13 -9.26 -5.93 9.11
CA LEU A 13 -9.42 -5.28 10.40
C LEU A 13 -10.13 -3.95 10.21
N ILE A 14 -11.27 -3.76 10.84
CA ILE A 14 -11.97 -2.47 10.91
C ILE A 14 -11.64 -1.84 12.26
N ILE A 15 -11.23 -0.56 12.25
CA ILE A 15 -11.04 0.27 13.45
C ILE A 15 -11.95 1.48 13.31
N GLU A 16 -13.09 1.45 14.00
CA GLU A 16 -14.19 2.41 13.89
C GLU A 16 -14.95 2.45 15.21
N ASP A 17 -15.14 3.61 15.80
CA ASP A 17 -15.81 3.75 17.11
C ASP A 17 -17.35 3.76 17.01
N GLU A 18 -17.89 4.18 15.86
CA GLU A 18 -19.33 4.17 15.61
C GLU A 18 -19.85 2.78 15.24
N ALA A 19 -20.55 2.12 16.18
CA ALA A 19 -21.07 0.76 15.98
C ALA A 19 -21.94 0.62 14.72
N ALA A 20 -22.81 1.61 14.43
CA ALA A 20 -23.70 1.55 13.27
C ALA A 20 -22.94 1.54 11.91
N ILE A 21 -21.81 2.25 11.85
CA ILE A 21 -20.92 2.25 10.69
C ILE A 21 -20.20 0.90 10.61
N ALA A 22 -19.62 0.47 11.73
CA ALA A 22 -18.89 -0.79 11.82
C ALA A 22 -19.77 -1.99 11.44
N ASP A 23 -20.99 -2.11 11.98
CA ASP A 23 -21.93 -3.19 11.66
C ASP A 23 -22.24 -3.24 10.15
N THR A 24 -22.43 -2.07 9.54
CA THR A 24 -22.67 -1.96 8.09
C THR A 24 -21.49 -2.46 7.29
N LEU A 25 -20.26 -2.11 7.69
CA LEU A 25 -19.01 -2.53 7.03
C LEU A 25 -18.76 -4.01 7.24
N VAL A 26 -18.92 -4.53 8.46
CA VAL A 26 -18.78 -5.95 8.78
C VAL A 26 -19.70 -6.77 7.89
N TYR A 27 -21.00 -6.44 7.88
CA TYR A 27 -21.98 -7.15 7.05
C TYR A 27 -21.61 -7.14 5.56
N ALA A 28 -21.20 -5.98 5.03
CA ALA A 28 -20.87 -5.85 3.61
C ALA A 28 -19.62 -6.66 3.24
N LEU A 29 -18.55 -6.57 4.05
CA LEU A 29 -17.29 -7.26 3.78
C LEU A 29 -17.41 -8.78 3.99
N GLU A 30 -18.13 -9.25 4.99
CA GLU A 30 -18.40 -10.68 5.19
C GLU A 30 -19.25 -11.25 4.04
N THR A 31 -20.28 -10.50 3.59
CA THR A 31 -21.07 -10.87 2.40
C THR A 31 -20.21 -10.96 1.14
N ASP A 32 -19.16 -10.15 1.05
CA ASP A 32 -18.18 -10.12 -0.04
C ASP A 32 -17.10 -11.21 0.08
N GLY A 33 -17.18 -12.05 1.14
CA GLY A 33 -16.31 -13.22 1.34
C GLY A 33 -15.02 -12.94 2.11
N PHE A 34 -14.93 -11.84 2.84
CA PHE A 34 -13.81 -11.55 3.72
C PHE A 34 -14.05 -12.07 5.14
N ARG A 35 -12.99 -12.37 5.87
CA ARG A 35 -13.01 -12.48 7.30
C ARG A 35 -12.85 -11.09 7.90
N VAL A 36 -13.67 -10.72 8.89
CA VAL A 36 -13.63 -9.38 9.48
C VAL A 36 -13.38 -9.45 10.98
N SER A 37 -12.55 -8.56 11.49
CA SER A 37 -12.42 -8.22 12.90
C SER A 37 -12.71 -6.74 13.07
N TRP A 38 -13.45 -6.38 14.12
CA TRP A 38 -13.78 -5.00 14.44
C TRP A 38 -13.24 -4.62 15.82
N MET A 39 -12.58 -3.46 15.89
CA MET A 39 -12.08 -2.83 17.10
C MET A 39 -12.63 -1.41 17.20
N ARG A 40 -13.05 -1.01 18.39
CA ARG A 40 -13.59 0.34 18.63
C ARG A 40 -12.50 1.37 18.91
N LEU A 41 -11.36 0.93 19.39
CA LEU A 41 -10.22 1.77 19.80
C LEU A 41 -9.01 1.48 18.92
N GLY A 42 -8.27 2.51 18.61
CA GLY A 42 -7.04 2.40 17.83
C GLY A 42 -5.98 1.56 18.53
N GLN A 43 -5.85 1.68 19.85
CA GLN A 43 -4.89 0.89 20.63
C GLN A 43 -5.20 -0.60 20.60
N ASP A 44 -6.49 -1.00 20.62
CA ASP A 44 -6.89 -2.40 20.50
C ASP A 44 -6.55 -2.97 19.11
N GLY A 45 -6.79 -2.15 18.07
CA GLY A 45 -6.39 -2.49 16.70
C GLY A 45 -4.88 -2.67 16.55
N LEU A 46 -4.09 -1.79 17.15
CA LEU A 46 -2.63 -1.90 17.17
C LEU A 46 -2.16 -3.15 17.93
N GLY A 47 -2.82 -3.49 19.03
CA GLY A 47 -2.60 -4.72 19.80
C GLY A 47 -2.84 -5.97 18.94
N LEU A 48 -3.93 -6.02 18.17
CA LEU A 48 -4.22 -7.14 17.26
C LEU A 48 -3.15 -7.25 16.16
N LEU A 49 -2.72 -6.15 15.57
CA LEU A 49 -1.68 -6.13 14.54
C LEU A 49 -0.29 -6.55 15.06
N ALA A 50 -0.06 -6.47 16.37
CA ALA A 50 1.18 -6.91 17.00
C ALA A 50 1.21 -8.43 17.26
N THR A 51 0.09 -9.13 17.09
CA THR A 51 0.00 -10.58 17.24
C THR A 51 0.29 -11.28 15.90
N ASP A 52 0.95 -12.43 15.93
CA ASP A 52 1.27 -13.18 14.72
C ASP A 52 0.06 -13.92 14.11
N ALA A 53 -1.06 -13.99 14.82
CA ALA A 53 -2.26 -14.69 14.35
C ALA A 53 -3.56 -14.07 14.94
N PRO A 54 -4.57 -13.83 14.10
CA PRO A 54 -4.59 -14.05 12.65
C PRO A 54 -3.96 -12.90 11.88
N LYS A 55 -3.20 -13.21 10.83
CA LYS A 55 -2.62 -12.19 9.95
C LYS A 55 -3.72 -11.30 9.37
N VAL A 56 -3.56 -9.99 9.50
CA VAL A 56 -4.42 -8.98 8.88
C VAL A 56 -3.89 -8.65 7.49
N ASP A 57 -4.75 -8.70 6.48
CA ASP A 57 -4.39 -8.43 5.08
C ASP A 57 -4.70 -6.98 4.66
N LEU A 58 -5.63 -6.29 5.37
CA LEU A 58 -5.94 -4.88 5.16
C LEU A 58 -6.60 -4.30 6.42
N VAL A 59 -6.31 -3.03 6.69
CA VAL A 59 -6.95 -2.24 7.76
C VAL A 59 -7.88 -1.19 7.14
N VAL A 60 -9.13 -1.15 7.57
CA VAL A 60 -10.06 -0.04 7.34
C VAL A 60 -10.04 0.80 8.61
N LEU A 61 -9.62 2.05 8.52
CA LEU A 61 -9.26 2.88 9.67
C LEU A 61 -10.01 4.20 9.67
N ASP A 62 -10.84 4.43 10.69
CA ASP A 62 -11.39 5.77 10.91
C ASP A 62 -10.32 6.74 11.40
N VAL A 63 -10.37 7.97 10.89
CA VAL A 63 -9.48 9.06 11.31
C VAL A 63 -9.92 9.63 12.66
N GLY A 64 -11.23 9.63 12.94
CA GLY A 64 -11.85 10.29 14.09
C GLY A 64 -11.95 9.45 15.35
N LEU A 65 -11.05 8.51 15.61
CA LEU A 65 -11.10 7.64 16.79
C LEU A 65 -10.97 8.41 18.10
N PRO A 66 -11.61 7.94 19.20
CA PRO A 66 -11.65 8.66 20.47
C PRO A 66 -10.37 8.61 21.29
N ASP A 67 -9.53 7.58 21.07
CA ASP A 67 -8.32 7.33 21.85
C ASP A 67 -7.04 7.81 21.16
N ILE A 68 -7.00 7.76 19.83
CA ILE A 68 -5.86 8.19 19.02
C ILE A 68 -6.35 8.65 17.65
N ASN A 69 -5.77 9.74 17.12
CA ASN A 69 -6.06 10.13 15.74
C ASN A 69 -5.60 9.03 14.76
N GLY A 70 -6.48 8.66 13.79
CA GLY A 70 -6.21 7.55 12.85
C GLY A 70 -4.94 7.76 12.01
N PHE A 71 -4.56 9.01 11.72
CA PHE A 71 -3.29 9.28 11.03
C PHE A 71 -2.07 8.93 11.90
N GLU A 72 -2.13 9.25 13.19
CA GLU A 72 -1.06 8.91 14.12
C GLU A 72 -0.99 7.39 14.34
N LEU A 73 -2.15 6.72 14.40
CA LEU A 73 -2.22 5.27 14.44
C LEU A 73 -1.59 4.64 13.20
N CYS A 74 -1.87 5.18 12.00
CA CYS A 74 -1.26 4.70 10.76
C CYS A 74 0.27 4.81 10.77
N LYS A 75 0.83 5.93 11.30
CA LYS A 75 2.29 6.03 11.48
C LYS A 75 2.85 4.93 12.37
N GLN A 76 2.18 4.63 13.49
CA GLN A 76 2.60 3.56 14.39
C GLN A 76 2.51 2.18 13.70
N ILE A 77 1.46 1.94 12.91
CA ILE A 77 1.34 0.73 12.08
C ILE A 77 2.52 0.63 11.11
N ARG A 78 2.86 1.72 10.41
CA ARG A 78 3.95 1.75 9.41
C ARG A 78 5.34 1.52 10.00
N LEU A 79 5.56 1.75 11.29
CA LEU A 79 6.82 1.40 11.96
C LEU A 79 7.03 -0.13 12.07
N LYS A 80 5.96 -0.92 12.00
CA LYS A 80 6.00 -2.37 12.26
C LYS A 80 5.44 -3.21 11.10
N SER A 81 4.62 -2.63 10.24
CA SER A 81 3.88 -3.37 9.21
C SER A 81 3.63 -2.54 7.96
N ASN A 82 3.68 -3.23 6.82
CA ASN A 82 3.26 -2.69 5.52
C ASN A 82 1.82 -3.11 5.15
N VAL A 83 1.00 -3.53 6.15
CA VAL A 83 -0.39 -3.87 5.91
C VAL A 83 -1.11 -2.70 5.23
N PRO A 84 -1.84 -2.90 4.14
CA PRO A 84 -2.60 -1.84 3.48
C PRO A 84 -3.58 -1.16 4.44
N VAL A 85 -3.70 0.18 4.34
CA VAL A 85 -4.62 0.98 5.14
C VAL A 85 -5.54 1.79 4.23
N LEU A 86 -6.85 1.55 4.37
CA LEU A 86 -7.92 2.35 3.78
C LEU A 86 -8.49 3.27 4.85
N PHE A 87 -8.31 4.58 4.69
CA PHE A 87 -8.87 5.55 5.63
C PHE A 87 -10.37 5.80 5.40
N LEU A 88 -11.12 5.91 6.51
CA LEU A 88 -12.45 6.50 6.56
C LEU A 88 -12.35 7.88 7.22
N THR A 89 -12.94 8.91 6.64
CA THR A 89 -12.87 10.26 7.19
C THR A 89 -14.18 11.01 7.00
N ALA A 90 -14.65 11.71 8.04
CA ALA A 90 -15.76 12.64 7.95
C ALA A 90 -15.34 13.99 7.32
N ARG A 91 -14.04 14.25 7.23
CA ARG A 91 -13.53 15.53 6.79
C ARG A 91 -13.32 15.53 5.29
N ARG A 92 -13.91 16.54 4.64
CA ARG A 92 -13.71 16.83 3.22
C ARG A 92 -12.52 17.75 2.98
N ASP A 93 -11.81 18.13 4.07
CA ASP A 93 -10.70 19.07 3.95
C ASP A 93 -9.53 18.42 3.22
N GLU A 94 -9.08 19.08 2.19
CA GLU A 94 -7.94 18.73 1.35
C GLU A 94 -6.69 18.38 2.20
N ILE A 95 -6.49 19.08 3.31
CA ILE A 95 -5.36 18.90 4.24
C ILE A 95 -5.36 17.48 4.85
N ASP A 96 -6.52 16.94 5.25
CA ASP A 96 -6.60 15.62 5.88
C ASP A 96 -6.34 14.48 4.86
N ARG A 97 -6.73 14.68 3.61
CA ARG A 97 -6.40 13.76 2.49
C ARG A 97 -4.90 13.74 2.24
N ILE A 98 -4.25 14.91 2.22
CA ILE A 98 -2.80 15.07 2.06
C ILE A 98 -2.07 14.32 3.16
N VAL A 99 -2.43 14.59 4.41
CA VAL A 99 -1.80 13.99 5.59
C VAL A 99 -1.94 12.46 5.56
N GLY A 100 -3.12 11.93 5.20
CA GLY A 100 -3.36 10.48 5.12
C GLY A 100 -2.46 9.78 4.10
N LEU A 101 -2.29 10.38 2.92
CA LEU A 101 -1.44 9.84 1.86
C LEU A 101 0.06 10.04 2.15
N GLU A 102 0.46 11.18 2.73
CA GLU A 102 1.85 11.43 3.19
C GLU A 102 2.30 10.42 4.26
N ILE A 103 1.37 9.96 5.10
CA ILE A 103 1.65 8.99 6.17
C ILE A 103 1.75 7.55 5.65
N GLY A 104 1.38 7.30 4.40
CA GLY A 104 1.46 5.99 3.78
C GLY A 104 0.14 5.21 3.78
N GLY A 105 -1.00 5.87 3.82
CA GLY A 105 -2.30 5.28 3.50
C GLY A 105 -2.35 4.82 2.04
N ASP A 106 -3.08 3.76 1.76
CA ASP A 106 -3.19 3.19 0.42
C ASP A 106 -4.39 3.74 -0.36
N ASP A 107 -5.42 4.17 0.34
CA ASP A 107 -6.60 4.86 -0.21
C ASP A 107 -7.37 5.55 0.92
N TYR A 108 -8.37 6.37 0.58
CA TYR A 108 -9.26 7.00 1.54
C TYR A 108 -10.68 7.06 0.99
N VAL A 109 -11.66 7.10 1.90
CA VAL A 109 -13.07 7.27 1.58
C VAL A 109 -13.70 8.28 2.54
N THR A 110 -14.43 9.24 1.99
CA THR A 110 -15.13 10.24 2.80
C THR A 110 -16.50 9.74 3.26
N LYS A 111 -16.82 9.96 4.52
CA LYS A 111 -18.18 9.75 5.06
C LYS A 111 -19.12 10.88 4.57
N PRO A 112 -20.39 10.60 4.12
CA PRO A 112 -20.99 9.28 4.02
C PRO A 112 -20.54 8.52 2.77
N PHE A 113 -20.36 7.21 2.89
CA PHE A 113 -19.92 6.32 1.82
C PHE A 113 -20.92 5.20 1.54
N SER A 114 -20.83 4.59 0.38
CA SER A 114 -21.56 3.36 0.08
C SER A 114 -20.74 2.14 0.52
N PRO A 115 -21.35 1.15 1.24
CA PRO A 115 -20.68 -0.10 1.56
C PRO A 115 -20.10 -0.82 0.34
N ARG A 116 -20.78 -0.71 -0.81
CA ARG A 116 -20.28 -1.27 -2.10
C ARG A 116 -18.99 -0.60 -2.56
N GLU A 117 -18.85 0.70 -2.29
CA GLU A 117 -17.61 1.44 -2.60
C GLU A 117 -16.45 0.91 -1.77
N ILE A 118 -16.65 0.71 -0.45
CA ILE A 118 -15.63 0.14 0.43
C ILE A 118 -15.21 -1.24 -0.05
N CYS A 119 -16.16 -2.15 -0.33
CA CYS A 119 -15.84 -3.48 -0.85
C CYS A 119 -15.05 -3.42 -2.16
N ALA A 120 -15.41 -2.52 -3.08
CA ALA A 120 -14.69 -2.35 -4.35
C ALA A 120 -13.25 -1.88 -4.13
N ARG A 121 -13.02 -0.91 -3.23
CA ARG A 121 -11.69 -0.40 -2.89
C ARG A 121 -10.85 -1.44 -2.17
N VAL A 122 -11.41 -2.16 -1.20
CA VAL A 122 -10.76 -3.27 -0.48
C VAL A 122 -10.27 -4.32 -1.47
N ARG A 123 -11.13 -4.79 -2.39
CA ARG A 123 -10.74 -5.74 -3.44
C ARG A 123 -9.62 -5.19 -4.34
N ALA A 124 -9.72 -3.92 -4.73
CA ALA A 124 -8.71 -3.29 -5.58
C ALA A 124 -7.34 -3.21 -4.89
N ILE A 125 -7.31 -2.91 -3.59
CA ILE A 125 -6.08 -2.86 -2.80
C ILE A 125 -5.51 -4.28 -2.66
N LEU A 126 -6.33 -5.24 -2.23
CA LEU A 126 -5.89 -6.62 -1.95
C LEU A 126 -5.42 -7.37 -3.20
N LYS A 127 -6.05 -7.15 -4.36
CA LYS A 127 -5.61 -7.75 -5.64
C LYS A 127 -4.17 -7.41 -5.98
N ARG A 128 -3.65 -6.29 -5.51
CA ARG A 128 -2.29 -5.82 -5.75
C ARG A 128 -1.26 -6.37 -4.77
N VAL A 129 -1.71 -6.78 -3.58
CA VAL A 129 -0.84 -7.28 -2.50
C VAL A 129 -0.65 -8.80 -2.59
N GLN A 130 -1.57 -9.54 -3.22
CA GLN A 130 -1.43 -10.97 -3.34
C GLN A 130 -0.44 -11.37 -4.44
N PRO A 131 0.57 -12.21 -4.11
CA PRO A 131 1.13 -13.09 -5.14
C PRO A 131 0.01 -14.05 -5.57
N PRO A 132 -0.24 -14.27 -6.88
CA PRO A 132 -1.20 -15.27 -7.32
C PRO A 132 -0.84 -16.61 -6.69
N ALA A 133 -1.86 -17.28 -6.10
CA ALA A 133 -1.74 -18.61 -5.57
C ALA A 133 -1.10 -19.51 -6.63
N SER A 134 0.01 -20.12 -6.23
CA SER A 134 0.69 -21.27 -6.82
C SER A 134 0.30 -21.66 -8.26
N VAL A 135 1.08 -21.18 -9.20
CA VAL A 135 1.59 -22.06 -10.23
C VAL A 135 3.08 -22.23 -9.92
N LEU A 136 3.45 -23.41 -9.46
CA LEU A 136 4.81 -23.91 -9.54
C LEU A 136 5.09 -24.08 -11.04
N ASP A 137 5.35 -22.99 -11.70
CA ASP A 137 5.94 -23.00 -13.01
C ASP A 137 7.46 -22.84 -12.80
N ASN A 138 8.10 -23.99 -12.62
CA ASN A 138 9.52 -24.17 -12.82
C ASN A 138 9.80 -24.04 -14.34
N SER A 139 9.55 -22.88 -14.89
CA SER A 139 10.20 -22.49 -16.12
C SER A 139 11.57 -21.99 -15.72
N GLU A 140 12.55 -22.88 -15.70
CA GLU A 140 13.96 -22.55 -15.85
C GLU A 140 14.12 -21.81 -17.19
N VAL A 141 13.91 -20.50 -17.15
CA VAL A 141 14.45 -19.63 -18.18
C VAL A 141 15.92 -19.45 -17.79
N GLY A 142 16.80 -19.95 -18.66
CA GLY A 142 18.26 -19.85 -18.52
C GLY A 142 18.70 -18.43 -18.18
N PRO A 143 19.96 -18.25 -17.73
CA PRO A 143 20.46 -17.00 -17.17
C PRO A 143 20.43 -15.89 -18.22
N ALA A 144 19.32 -15.14 -18.26
CA ALA A 144 19.33 -13.81 -18.80
C ALA A 144 20.21 -12.94 -17.87
N PRO A 145 20.95 -11.95 -18.38
CA PRO A 145 21.78 -11.09 -17.54
C PRO A 145 20.90 -10.53 -16.44
N ALA A 146 21.30 -10.71 -15.19
CA ALA A 146 20.53 -10.38 -14.00
C ALA A 146 20.18 -8.88 -14.04
N SER A 147 19.00 -8.56 -14.55
CA SER A 147 18.46 -7.21 -14.46
C SER A 147 18.25 -6.92 -12.97
N THR A 148 18.77 -5.82 -12.50
CA THR A 148 18.67 -5.36 -11.10
C THR A 148 17.19 -5.35 -10.64
N PHE A 149 16.28 -5.04 -11.57
CA PHE A 149 14.83 -5.05 -11.35
C PHE A 149 14.11 -5.99 -12.33
N ASP A 150 13.05 -6.64 -11.85
CA ASP A 150 12.08 -7.40 -12.64
C ASP A 150 10.68 -6.87 -12.35
N LEU A 151 10.04 -6.26 -13.37
CA LEU A 151 8.69 -5.71 -13.29
C LEU A 151 7.70 -6.64 -13.99
N ASN A 152 6.79 -7.24 -13.24
CA ASN A 152 5.67 -7.99 -13.75
C ASN A 152 4.38 -7.20 -13.53
N GLU A 153 3.87 -6.55 -14.58
CA GLU A 153 2.68 -5.70 -14.52
C GLU A 153 1.38 -6.50 -14.33
N GLU A 154 1.27 -7.67 -14.98
CA GLU A 154 0.07 -8.51 -14.86
C GLU A 154 -0.16 -8.96 -13.42
N ARG A 155 0.93 -9.17 -12.68
CA ARG A 155 0.91 -9.60 -11.28
C ARG A 155 1.11 -8.43 -10.30
N ALA A 156 1.20 -7.19 -10.79
CA ALA A 156 1.51 -6.00 -10.00
C ALA A 156 2.69 -6.23 -9.04
N ARG A 157 3.77 -6.86 -9.53
CA ARG A 157 4.92 -7.29 -8.73
C ARG A 157 6.22 -6.71 -9.27
N ILE A 158 7.04 -6.21 -8.35
CA ILE A 158 8.41 -5.79 -8.64
C ILE A 158 9.35 -6.64 -7.80
N ARG A 159 10.40 -7.18 -8.43
CA ARG A 159 11.54 -7.80 -7.76
C ARG A 159 12.75 -6.90 -7.88
N PHE A 160 13.58 -6.93 -6.87
CA PHE A 160 14.86 -6.26 -6.83
C PHE A 160 15.92 -7.27 -6.39
N HIS A 161 16.96 -7.47 -7.17
CA HIS A 161 17.95 -8.54 -6.99
C HIS A 161 17.31 -9.92 -6.74
N GLY A 162 16.24 -10.25 -7.48
CA GLY A 162 15.52 -11.51 -7.37
C GLY A 162 14.54 -11.61 -6.18
N GLN A 163 14.57 -10.68 -5.22
CA GLN A 163 13.67 -10.64 -4.07
C GLN A 163 12.43 -9.81 -4.38
N THR A 164 11.25 -10.32 -4.02
CA THR A 164 9.98 -9.60 -4.20
C THR A 164 9.88 -8.45 -3.20
N LEU A 165 9.68 -7.23 -3.70
CA LEU A 165 9.43 -6.05 -2.86
C LEU A 165 7.99 -6.08 -2.34
N VAL A 166 7.82 -5.87 -1.04
CA VAL A 166 6.51 -5.65 -0.41
C VAL A 166 6.22 -4.17 -0.43
N LEU A 167 5.40 -3.74 -1.40
CA LEU A 167 5.14 -2.33 -1.69
C LEU A 167 3.69 -1.97 -1.37
N THR A 168 3.47 -0.75 -0.85
CA THR A 168 2.15 -0.14 -0.84
C THR A 168 1.73 0.22 -2.27
N ARG A 169 0.45 0.58 -2.46
CA ARG A 169 -0.07 0.95 -3.79
C ARG A 169 0.76 2.03 -4.47
N TYR A 170 0.99 3.13 -3.78
CA TYR A 170 1.69 4.29 -4.35
C TYR A 170 3.18 4.03 -4.55
N GLU A 171 3.81 3.28 -3.68
CA GLU A 171 5.19 2.82 -3.86
C GLU A 171 5.33 1.96 -5.13
N TYR A 172 4.40 1.01 -5.34
CA TYR A 172 4.38 0.20 -6.56
C TYR A 172 4.20 1.06 -7.81
N LEU A 173 3.24 1.99 -7.79
CA LEU A 173 2.93 2.83 -8.95
C LEU A 173 4.08 3.78 -9.28
N ILE A 174 4.70 4.43 -8.27
CA ILE A 174 5.87 5.28 -8.46
C ILE A 174 7.04 4.47 -9.04
N LEU A 175 7.39 3.35 -8.39
CA LEU A 175 8.52 2.54 -8.82
C LEU A 175 8.30 1.92 -10.21
N SER A 176 7.08 1.43 -10.50
CA SER A 176 6.70 0.93 -11.81
C SER A 176 6.81 2.01 -12.90
N HIS A 177 6.35 3.23 -12.61
CA HIS A 177 6.45 4.34 -13.56
C HIS A 177 7.91 4.72 -13.84
N LEU A 178 8.74 4.78 -12.82
CA LEU A 178 10.17 5.06 -12.97
C LEU A 178 10.90 3.93 -13.72
N LEU A 179 10.56 2.65 -13.45
CA LEU A 179 11.14 1.49 -14.15
C LEU A 179 10.79 1.45 -15.64
N LYS A 180 9.62 1.91 -16.02
CA LYS A 180 9.20 2.04 -17.44
C LYS A 180 9.94 3.16 -18.16
N ASN A 181 10.52 4.10 -17.44
CA ASN A 181 11.18 5.27 -17.99
C ASN A 181 12.52 5.52 -17.28
N PRO A 182 13.48 4.58 -17.37
CA PRO A 182 14.74 4.71 -16.68
C PRO A 182 15.50 5.95 -17.18
N GLU A 183 16.31 6.52 -16.29
CA GLU A 183 17.13 7.73 -16.51
C GLU A 183 16.34 9.03 -16.77
N ARG A 184 15.03 8.95 -16.95
CA ARG A 184 14.18 10.14 -17.13
C ARG A 184 13.85 10.78 -15.79
N VAL A 185 14.08 12.10 -15.69
CA VAL A 185 13.69 12.89 -14.53
C VAL A 185 12.21 13.25 -14.62
N PHE A 186 11.47 12.96 -13.55
CA PHE A 186 10.06 13.33 -13.38
C PHE A 186 9.94 14.32 -12.23
N THR A 187 9.22 15.40 -12.46
CA THR A 187 8.86 16.32 -11.38
C THR A 187 7.87 15.63 -10.41
N ARG A 188 7.73 16.19 -9.19
CA ARG A 188 6.74 15.69 -8.23
C ARG A 188 5.34 15.74 -8.80
N SER A 189 4.97 16.85 -9.45
CA SER A 189 3.69 17.02 -10.12
C SER A 189 3.47 15.95 -11.20
N GLN A 190 4.46 15.71 -12.07
CA GLN A 190 4.36 14.66 -13.08
C GLN A 190 4.16 13.26 -12.50
N LEU A 191 4.86 12.92 -11.40
CA LEU A 191 4.65 11.65 -10.71
C LEU A 191 3.25 11.58 -10.10
N MET A 192 2.75 12.70 -9.54
CA MET A 192 1.39 12.79 -9.03
C MET A 192 0.37 12.49 -10.12
N ASP A 193 0.43 13.21 -11.25
CA ASP A 193 -0.51 13.09 -12.37
C ASP A 193 -0.57 11.65 -12.93
N GLN A 194 0.53 10.92 -12.86
CA GLN A 194 0.62 9.54 -13.37
C GLN A 194 0.18 8.48 -12.37
N VAL A 195 0.27 8.77 -11.08
CA VAL A 195 0.14 7.75 -10.02
C VAL A 195 -1.16 7.91 -9.24
N TRP A 196 -1.64 9.13 -9.05
CA TRP A 196 -2.88 9.43 -8.32
C TRP A 196 -4.06 9.64 -9.25
N ASN A 197 -5.22 9.10 -8.89
CA ASN A 197 -6.45 9.26 -9.70
C ASN A 197 -7.03 10.67 -9.64
N GLU A 198 -6.73 11.39 -8.55
CA GLU A 198 -7.17 12.77 -8.31
C GLU A 198 -5.95 13.58 -7.86
N PRO A 199 -5.10 14.01 -8.82
CA PRO A 199 -3.91 14.77 -8.51
C PRO A 199 -4.29 16.20 -8.10
N GLU A 200 -3.90 16.58 -6.89
CA GLU A 200 -3.99 17.95 -6.40
C GLU A 200 -2.58 18.44 -6.04
N ALA A 201 -2.24 19.67 -6.40
CA ALA A 201 -0.88 20.22 -6.23
C ALA A 201 -0.36 20.16 -4.78
N SER A 202 -1.27 20.14 -3.80
CA SER A 202 -0.97 20.01 -2.38
C SER A 202 -0.38 18.65 -1.98
N PHE A 203 -0.52 17.61 -2.81
CA PHE A 203 -0.03 16.25 -2.54
C PHE A 203 1.43 16.01 -2.98
N GLU A 204 2.12 16.97 -3.59
CA GLU A 204 3.50 16.76 -4.07
C GLU A 204 4.46 16.26 -3.00
N ARG A 205 4.25 16.62 -1.73
CA ARG A 205 5.05 16.11 -0.59
C ARG A 205 4.84 14.62 -0.30
N ALA A 206 3.67 14.07 -0.66
CA ALA A 206 3.43 12.63 -0.51
C ALA A 206 4.41 11.80 -1.36
N VAL A 207 4.79 12.30 -2.55
CA VAL A 207 5.81 11.67 -3.40
C VAL A 207 7.13 11.49 -2.63
N ASP A 208 7.58 12.52 -1.90
CA ASP A 208 8.84 12.46 -1.13
C ASP A 208 8.78 11.38 -0.05
N THR A 209 7.65 11.23 0.62
CA THR A 209 7.45 10.21 1.66
C THR A 209 7.49 8.80 1.08
N HIS A 210 6.78 8.56 -0.04
CA HIS A 210 6.81 7.25 -0.70
C HIS A 210 8.19 6.93 -1.28
N VAL A 211 8.90 7.91 -1.85
CA VAL A 211 10.28 7.73 -2.32
C VAL A 211 11.23 7.41 -1.16
N LYS A 212 11.07 8.05 0.00
CA LYS A 212 11.85 7.73 1.21
C LYS A 212 11.62 6.30 1.68
N SER A 213 10.36 5.85 1.71
CA SER A 213 9.99 4.47 2.07
C SER A 213 10.51 3.47 1.06
N LEU A 214 10.38 3.73 -0.25
CA LEU A 214 10.95 2.90 -1.32
C LEU A 214 12.45 2.71 -1.14
N ARG A 215 13.19 3.80 -0.90
CA ARG A 215 14.63 3.73 -0.66
C ARG A 215 15.01 2.89 0.55
N ALA A 216 14.20 2.93 1.63
CA ALA A 216 14.41 2.08 2.79
C ALA A 216 14.27 0.60 2.40
N LYS A 217 13.18 0.24 1.71
CA LYS A 217 12.90 -1.14 1.28
C LYS A 217 13.95 -1.69 0.28
N LEU A 218 14.47 -0.84 -0.59
CA LEU A 218 15.56 -1.21 -1.50
C LEU A 218 16.87 -1.45 -0.74
N ARG A 219 17.21 -0.60 0.24
CA ARG A 219 18.38 -0.76 1.09
C ARG A 219 18.31 -1.96 2.02
N ASP A 220 17.12 -2.40 2.41
CA ASP A 220 16.95 -3.63 3.19
C ASP A 220 17.37 -4.89 2.41
N ILE A 221 17.33 -4.81 1.07
CA ILE A 221 17.77 -5.89 0.19
C ILE A 221 19.23 -5.72 -0.20
N ASP A 222 19.64 -4.50 -0.57
CA ASP A 222 21.00 -4.15 -0.92
C ASP A 222 21.38 -2.77 -0.35
N ALA A 223 22.11 -2.77 0.76
CA ALA A 223 22.47 -1.56 1.51
C ALA A 223 23.33 -0.57 0.68
N ALA A 224 24.06 -1.05 -0.32
CA ALA A 224 24.91 -0.23 -1.19
C ALA A 224 24.12 0.40 -2.35
N SER A 225 22.94 -0.11 -2.66
CA SER A 225 22.14 0.33 -3.81
C SER A 225 21.26 1.53 -3.48
N ASN A 226 21.28 2.54 -4.34
CA ASN A 226 20.38 3.70 -4.29
C ASN A 226 19.91 4.08 -5.70
N PRO A 227 19.11 3.22 -6.34
CA PRO A 227 18.74 3.42 -7.74
C PRO A 227 17.80 4.62 -7.98
N ILE A 228 17.08 5.09 -6.95
CA ILE A 228 16.21 6.28 -7.08
C ILE A 228 17.07 7.53 -6.81
N VAL A 229 17.36 8.29 -7.86
CA VAL A 229 18.16 9.51 -7.80
C VAL A 229 17.28 10.73 -7.53
N THR A 230 17.76 11.65 -6.65
CA THR A 230 17.10 12.93 -6.39
C THR A 230 17.78 14.03 -7.21
N HIS A 231 17.03 14.68 -8.07
CA HIS A 231 17.43 15.91 -8.76
C HIS A 231 16.88 17.10 -7.98
N ARG A 232 17.76 17.80 -7.23
CA ARG A 232 17.35 18.91 -6.35
C ARG A 232 16.59 19.97 -7.13
N GLY A 233 15.40 20.34 -6.65
CA GLY A 233 14.52 21.33 -7.29
C GLY A 233 13.80 20.82 -8.56
N LEU A 234 14.12 19.63 -9.07
CA LEU A 234 13.51 19.06 -10.27
C LEU A 234 12.61 17.85 -9.96
N GLY A 235 13.10 16.86 -9.21
CA GLY A 235 12.30 15.66 -8.92
C GLY A 235 13.12 14.39 -8.78
N TYR A 236 12.66 13.30 -9.39
CA TYR A 236 13.22 11.97 -9.22
C TYR A 236 13.41 11.25 -10.56
N SER A 237 14.45 10.42 -10.65
CA SER A 237 14.65 9.42 -11.71
C SER A 237 15.07 8.08 -11.13
N LEU A 238 15.03 7.03 -11.95
CA LEU A 238 15.60 5.73 -11.61
C LEU A 238 16.83 5.50 -12.48
N SER A 239 17.99 5.22 -11.85
CA SER A 239 19.20 4.78 -12.56
C SER A 239 19.36 3.27 -12.42
N LEU A 240 19.47 2.57 -13.55
CA LEU A 240 19.67 1.12 -13.58
C LEU A 240 21.13 0.73 -13.29
N ASN A 241 22.05 1.67 -13.39
CA ASN A 241 23.50 1.44 -13.20
C ASN A 241 24.00 1.67 -11.77
N GLY A 242 23.11 2.05 -10.83
CA GLY A 242 23.36 2.03 -9.38
C GLY A 242 24.43 2.96 -8.84
N GLN A 243 24.98 3.90 -9.61
CA GLN A 243 25.88 4.93 -9.10
C GLN A 243 25.26 6.33 -9.25
N PRO A 244 25.13 7.11 -8.16
CA PRO A 244 24.91 8.55 -8.29
C PRO A 244 26.23 9.20 -8.77
N GLU A 245 26.12 10.02 -9.84
CA GLU A 245 27.13 11.06 -10.07
C GLU A 245 27.13 12.09 -8.96
#